data_61e5d06f52147cf487b86f3a9a508cde
#
_entry.id   61e5d06f52147cf487b86f3a9a508cde
#
_cell.length_a   1.000
_cell.length_b   1.000
_cell.length_c   1.000
_cell.angle_alpha   90.00
_cell.angle_beta   90.00
_cell.angle_gamma   90.00
#
_symmetry.space_group_name_H-M   'P 1'
#
loop_
_entity.id
_entity.type
_entity.pdbx_description
1 polymer ?
#
loop_
_entity_poly.entity_id
_entity_poly.type
_entity_poly.pdbx_seq_one_letter_code
_entity_poly.pdbx_strand_id
1 'polypeptide(L)' 'ERERDILALAAQGLTNKAIGFQLSISDRTVQGHLANIYDRLGVSGRTEAVTRGVALRLIAMPSP' A
#
# COMPACT_ATOMS: atom_id res chain seq x y z
N GLU A 1 9.31 -5.60 -4.93
CA GLU A 1 9.24 -5.86 -3.51
C GLU A 1 7.79 -5.85 -3.04
N ARG A 2 7.46 -6.73 -2.09
CA ARG A 2 6.08 -6.96 -1.67
C ARG A 2 5.40 -5.70 -1.10
N GLU A 3 6.10 -4.95 -0.28
CA GLU A 3 5.52 -3.75 0.33
C GLU A 3 5.21 -2.68 -0.71
N ARG A 4 6.09 -2.53 -1.68
CA ARG A 4 5.86 -1.59 -2.78
C ARG A 4 4.66 -2.00 -3.61
N ASP A 5 4.52 -3.29 -3.90
CA ASP A 5 3.37 -3.82 -4.64
C ASP A 5 2.07 -3.54 -3.89
N ILE A 6 2.06 -3.76 -2.58
CA ILE A 6 0.89 -3.53 -1.76
C ILE A 6 0.53 -2.05 -1.75
N LEU A 7 1.52 -1.18 -1.60
CA LEU A 7 1.27 0.26 -1.59
C LEU A 7 0.73 0.73 -2.94
N ALA A 8 1.27 0.21 -4.04
CA ALA A 8 0.80 0.55 -5.38
C ALA A 8 -0.67 0.14 -5.58
N LEU A 9 -1.05 -1.05 -5.10
CA LEU A 9 -2.43 -1.49 -5.20
C LEU A 9 -3.35 -0.68 -4.30
N ALA A 10 -2.87 -0.28 -3.12
CA ALA A 10 -3.62 0.60 -2.24
C ALA A 10 -3.87 1.96 -2.90
N ALA A 11 -2.89 2.45 -3.65
CA ALA A 11 -3.02 3.71 -4.39
C ALA A 11 -4.10 3.64 -5.46
N GLN A 12 -4.36 2.44 -5.99
CA GLN A 12 -5.42 2.24 -6.97
C GLN A 12 -6.80 2.12 -6.33
N GLY A 13 -6.89 2.18 -5.02
CA GLY A 13 -8.16 2.13 -4.31
C GLY A 13 -8.63 0.74 -3.92
N LEU A 14 -7.78 -0.27 -4.05
CA LEU A 14 -8.16 -1.63 -3.67
C LEU A 14 -8.28 -1.77 -2.16
N THR A 15 -9.26 -2.57 -1.73
CA THR A 15 -9.38 -2.95 -0.32
C THR A 15 -8.28 -3.93 0.06
N ASN A 16 -8.05 -4.10 1.36
CA ASN A 16 -7.09 -5.09 1.83
C ASN A 16 -7.42 -6.50 1.31
N LYS A 17 -8.71 -6.83 1.29
CA LYS A 17 -9.17 -8.12 0.80
C LYS A 17 -8.85 -8.29 -0.69
N ALA A 18 -9.09 -7.26 -1.49
CA ALA A 18 -8.80 -7.30 -2.91
C ALA A 18 -7.28 -7.39 -3.18
N ILE A 19 -6.50 -6.65 -2.40
CA ILE A 19 -5.04 -6.73 -2.50
C ILE A 19 -4.56 -8.15 -2.18
N GLY A 20 -5.08 -8.70 -1.09
CA GLY A 20 -4.73 -10.07 -0.69
C GLY A 20 -5.08 -11.09 -1.76
N PHE A 21 -6.24 -10.93 -2.37
CA PHE A 21 -6.67 -11.82 -3.44
C PHE A 21 -5.70 -11.75 -4.64
N GLN A 22 -5.33 -10.54 -5.05
CA GLN A 22 -4.42 -10.37 -6.18
C GLN A 22 -3.03 -10.94 -5.91
N LEU A 23 -2.55 -10.83 -4.69
CA LEU A 23 -1.21 -11.26 -4.33
C LEU A 23 -1.17 -12.66 -3.72
N SER A 24 -2.32 -13.31 -3.61
CA SER A 24 -2.45 -14.65 -3.02
C SER A 24 -1.98 -14.70 -1.57
N ILE A 25 -2.32 -13.68 -0.81
CA ILE A 25 -2.04 -13.61 0.63
C ILE A 25 -3.33 -13.21 1.35
N SER A 26 -3.39 -13.43 2.65
CA SER A 26 -4.59 -13.06 3.42
C SER A 26 -4.68 -11.55 3.59
N ASP A 27 -5.90 -11.06 3.83
CA ASP A 27 -6.09 -9.63 4.12
C ASP A 27 -5.39 -9.25 5.43
N ARG A 28 -5.28 -10.17 6.36
CA ARG A 28 -4.54 -9.95 7.59
C ARG A 28 -3.06 -9.72 7.32
N THR A 29 -2.49 -10.49 6.38
CA THR A 29 -1.11 -10.30 5.95
C THR A 29 -0.94 -8.93 5.28
N VAL A 30 -1.93 -8.53 4.47
CA VAL A 30 -1.93 -7.19 3.86
C VAL A 30 -1.91 -6.11 4.94
N GLN A 31 -2.73 -6.26 5.99
CA GLN A 31 -2.74 -5.32 7.10
C GLN A 31 -1.38 -5.20 7.78
N GLY A 32 -0.70 -6.33 7.97
CA GLY A 32 0.63 -6.34 8.57
C GLY A 32 1.65 -5.59 7.72
N HIS A 33 1.60 -5.82 6.41
CA HIS A 33 2.49 -5.09 5.49
C HIS A 33 2.20 -3.60 5.50
N LEU A 34 0.91 -3.22 5.51
CA LEU A 34 0.54 -1.80 5.54
C LEU A 34 1.00 -1.14 6.83
N ALA A 35 0.87 -1.83 7.97
CA ALA A 35 1.34 -1.28 9.23
C ALA A 35 2.84 -1.00 9.19
N ASN A 36 3.61 -1.91 8.61
CA ASN A 36 5.05 -1.71 8.45
C ASN A 36 5.36 -0.54 7.50
N ILE A 37 4.60 -0.42 6.42
CA ILE A 37 4.76 0.68 5.48
C ILE A 37 4.48 2.02 6.18
N TYR A 38 3.40 2.10 6.95
CA TYR A 38 3.04 3.33 7.67
C TYR A 38 4.15 3.71 8.65
N ASP A 39 4.68 2.72 9.37
CA ASP A 39 5.76 2.96 10.32
C ASP A 39 7.02 3.49 9.62
N ARG A 40 7.40 2.86 8.52
CA ARG A 40 8.58 3.27 7.77
C ARG A 40 8.46 4.65 7.16
N LEU A 41 7.28 4.99 6.67
CA LEU A 41 7.05 6.29 6.03
C LEU A 41 6.71 7.38 7.04
N GLY A 42 6.50 7.03 8.30
CA GLY A 42 6.16 7.98 9.33
C GLY A 42 4.78 8.58 9.14
N VAL A 43 3.83 7.77 8.66
CA VAL A 43 2.47 8.21 8.38
C VAL A 43 1.49 7.41 9.23
N SER A 44 0.25 7.90 9.33
CA SER A 44 -0.75 7.29 10.20
C SER A 44 -1.89 6.59 9.46
N GLY A 45 -1.90 6.61 8.14
CA GLY A 45 -2.96 5.97 7.38
C GLY A 45 -2.67 5.83 5.91
N ARG A 46 -3.64 5.23 5.21
CA ARG A 46 -3.49 4.86 3.80
C ARG A 46 -3.27 6.06 2.89
N THR A 47 -4.08 7.11 3.04
CA THR A 47 -3.99 8.29 2.18
C THR A 47 -2.62 8.95 2.30
N GLU A 48 -2.15 9.14 3.52
CA GLU A 48 -0.82 9.70 3.74
C GLU A 48 0.27 8.80 3.18
N ALA A 49 0.11 7.48 3.32
CA ALA A 49 1.08 6.53 2.80
C ALA A 49 1.18 6.61 1.28
N VAL A 50 0.05 6.73 0.59
CA VAL A 50 0.04 6.86 -0.87
C VAL A 50 0.71 8.17 -1.27
N THR A 51 0.34 9.27 -0.63
CA THR A 51 0.92 10.59 -0.93
C THR A 51 2.44 10.56 -0.72
N ARG A 52 2.88 10.02 0.40
CA ARG A 52 4.30 9.93 0.70
C ARG A 52 5.02 8.99 -0.28
N GLY A 53 4.39 7.88 -0.62
CA GLY A 53 4.97 6.92 -1.56
C GLY A 53 5.18 7.53 -2.95
N VAL A 54 4.23 8.34 -3.42
CA VAL A 54 4.37 9.05 -4.68
C VAL A 54 5.48 10.09 -4.57
N ALA A 55 5.52 10.86 -3.48
CA ALA A 55 6.52 11.89 -3.27
C ALA A 55 7.94 11.31 -3.25
N LEU A 56 8.11 10.13 -2.67
CA LEU A 56 9.40 9.44 -2.60
C LEU A 56 9.68 8.58 -3.83
N ARG A 57 8.78 8.59 -4.79
CA ARG A 57 8.88 7.82 -6.04
C ARG A 57 8.97 6.31 -5.81
N LEU A 58 8.36 5.85 -4.72
CA LEU A 58 8.24 4.41 -4.46
C LEU A 58 7.16 3.80 -5.33
N ILE A 59 6.13 4.58 -5.64
CA ILE A 59 5.02 4.18 -6.51
C ILE A 59 4.69 5.32 -7.46
N ALA A 60 4.01 5.00 -8.56
CA ALA A 60 3.55 6.00 -9.51
C ALA A 60 2.20 6.55 -9.09
N MET A 61 1.91 7.78 -9.52
CA MET A 61 0.59 8.36 -9.36
C MET A 61 -0.43 7.48 -10.08
N PRO A 62 -1.56 7.11 -9.44
CA PRO A 62 -2.56 6.29 -10.14
C PRO A 62 -3.16 7.07 -11.31
N SER A 63 -3.42 6.33 -12.40
CA SER A 63 -4.05 6.93 -13.57
C SER A 63 -5.49 7.28 -13.27
N PRO A 64 -6.00 8.39 -13.84
CA PRO A 64 -7.40 8.76 -13.68
C PRO A 64 -8.34 7.75 -14.35
#